data_bdc666fbf567ef6df644b52bbd377774
#
_entry.id   bdc666fbf567ef6df644b52bbd377774
#
_cell.length_a   1.000
_cell.length_b   1.000
_cell.length_c   1.000
_cell.angle_alpha   90.00
_cell.angle_beta   90.00
_cell.angle_gamma   90.00
#
_symmetry.space_group_name_H-M   'P 1'
#
loop_
_entity.id
_entity.type
_entity.pdbx_description
1 polymer ?
#
loop_
_entity_poly.entity_id
_entity_poly.type
_entity_poly.pdbx_seq_one_letter_code
_entity_poly.pdbx_strand_id
1 'polypeptide(L)' 'MKGITREREKIADAKAAGRKEDIVMILLELGEISDEIWNRVKTEEDIEVLKKWLLIAAKASSIEEFRERAGLL' A
#
# COMPACT_ATOMS: atom_id res chain seq x y z
N MET A 1 31.13 8.18 -0.38
CA MET A 1 30.32 8.91 -1.35
C MET A 1 29.41 8.02 -2.13
N LYS A 2 29.81 6.80 -2.34
CA LYS A 2 28.98 5.82 -3.02
C LYS A 2 27.66 5.60 -2.29
N GLY A 3 27.69 5.65 -0.97
CA GLY A 3 26.51 5.43 -0.17
C GLY A 3 25.42 6.46 -0.38
N ILE A 4 25.78 7.68 -0.67
CA ILE A 4 24.82 8.76 -0.85
C ILE A 4 23.93 8.52 -2.06
N THR A 5 24.53 8.11 -3.16
CA THR A 5 23.77 7.83 -4.38
C THR A 5 22.84 6.65 -4.18
N ARG A 6 23.35 5.61 -3.53
CA ARG A 6 22.54 4.43 -3.24
C ARG A 6 21.39 4.74 -2.31
N GLU A 7 21.63 5.60 -1.34
CA GLU A 7 20.62 6.01 -0.40
C GLU A 7 19.47 6.73 -1.11
N ARG A 8 19.76 7.54 -2.10
CA ARG A 8 18.72 8.21 -2.87
C ARG A 8 17.85 7.22 -3.61
N GLU A 9 18.47 6.23 -4.23
CA GLU A 9 17.74 5.20 -4.93
C GLU A 9 16.88 4.40 -3.97
N LYS A 10 17.43 4.05 -2.82
CA LYS A 10 16.69 3.33 -1.79
C LYS A 10 15.53 4.14 -1.25
N ILE A 11 15.71 5.43 -1.10
CA ILE A 11 14.64 6.29 -0.63
C ILE A 11 13.48 6.31 -1.62
N ALA A 12 13.76 6.36 -2.90
CA ALA A 12 12.72 6.33 -3.92
C ALA A 12 11.96 5.00 -3.89
N ASP A 13 12.70 3.90 -3.82
CA ASP A 13 12.09 2.57 -3.71
C ASP A 13 11.37 2.40 -2.38
N ALA A 14 11.96 2.94 -1.31
CA ALA A 14 11.39 2.83 0.02
C ALA A 14 10.05 3.54 0.16
N LYS A 15 9.83 4.62 -0.59
CA LYS A 15 8.53 5.30 -0.53
C LYS A 15 7.40 4.41 -1.00
N ALA A 16 7.59 3.73 -2.13
CA ALA A 16 6.59 2.82 -2.64
C ALA A 16 6.42 1.62 -1.71
N ALA A 17 7.53 1.03 -1.29
CA ALA A 17 7.50 -0.12 -0.39
C ALA A 17 6.90 0.25 0.96
N GLY A 18 7.24 1.41 1.49
CA GLY A 18 6.69 1.89 2.75
C GLY A 18 5.18 2.09 2.71
N ARG A 19 4.68 2.61 1.60
CA ARG A 19 3.24 2.80 1.43
C ARG A 19 2.52 1.47 1.33
N LYS A 20 3.11 0.49 0.64
CA LYS A 20 2.53 -0.85 0.55
C LYS A 20 2.47 -1.50 1.92
N GLU A 21 3.53 -1.39 2.69
CA GLU A 21 3.56 -1.93 4.04
C GLU A 21 2.53 -1.26 4.94
N ASP A 22 2.42 0.05 4.86
CA ASP A 22 1.44 0.80 5.65
C ASP A 22 0.02 0.36 5.31
N ILE A 23 -0.27 0.21 4.03
CA ILE A 23 -1.59 -0.27 3.60
C ILE A 23 -1.86 -1.66 4.16
N VAL A 24 -0.89 -2.55 4.02
CA VAL A 24 -1.02 -3.92 4.49
C VAL A 24 -1.23 -3.95 6.01
N MET A 25 -0.48 -3.17 6.75
CA MET A 25 -0.61 -3.12 8.20
C MET A 25 -2.00 -2.67 8.63
N ILE A 26 -2.52 -1.63 7.99
CA ILE A 26 -3.87 -1.15 8.28
C ILE A 26 -4.91 -2.20 7.93
N LEU A 27 -4.77 -2.84 6.78
CA LEU A 27 -5.70 -3.87 6.35
C LEU A 27 -5.69 -5.07 7.28
N LEU A 28 -4.51 -5.45 7.78
CA LEU A 28 -4.41 -6.56 8.75
C LEU A 28 -5.13 -6.25 10.05
N GLU A 29 -5.15 -5.00 10.45
CA GLU A 29 -5.91 -4.58 11.63
C GLU A 29 -7.41 -4.63 11.39
N LEU A 30 -7.84 -4.42 10.16
CA LEU A 30 -9.25 -4.47 9.80
C LEU A 30 -9.77 -5.90 9.68
N GLY A 31 -8.91 -6.84 9.31
CA GLY A 31 -9.31 -8.24 9.14
C GLY A 31 -8.33 -9.00 8.28
N GLU A 32 -8.78 -10.12 7.72
CA GLU A 32 -7.95 -10.92 6.84
C GLU A 32 -7.90 -10.32 5.43
N ILE A 33 -6.71 -10.26 4.89
CA ILE A 33 -6.50 -9.77 3.54
C ILE A 33 -6.62 -10.96 2.58
N SER A 34 -7.51 -10.83 1.59
CA SER A 34 -7.62 -11.88 0.57
C SER A 34 -6.41 -11.84 -0.36
N ASP A 35 -6.14 -12.96 -1.03
CA ASP A 35 -5.04 -13.03 -1.97
C ASP A 35 -5.19 -12.01 -3.09
N GLU A 36 -6.41 -11.75 -3.51
CA GLU A 36 -6.67 -10.75 -4.56
C GLU A 36 -6.22 -9.36 -4.14
N ILE A 37 -6.61 -8.95 -2.94
CA ILE A 37 -6.23 -7.65 -2.42
C ILE A 37 -4.72 -7.58 -2.23
N TRP A 38 -4.16 -8.63 -1.66
CA TRP A 38 -2.72 -8.71 -1.43
C TRP A 38 -1.94 -8.54 -2.72
N ASN A 39 -2.33 -9.27 -3.76
CA ASN A 39 -1.68 -9.18 -5.05
C ASN A 39 -1.84 -7.81 -5.69
N ARG A 40 -3.01 -7.21 -5.59
CA ARG A 40 -3.25 -5.89 -6.15
C ARG A 40 -2.36 -4.85 -5.50
N VAL A 41 -2.27 -4.86 -4.18
CA VAL A 41 -1.42 -3.91 -3.45
C VAL A 41 0.05 -4.17 -3.77
N LYS A 42 0.42 -5.44 -3.76
CA LYS A 42 1.82 -5.83 -3.97
C LYS A 42 2.33 -5.46 -5.36
N THR A 43 1.49 -5.59 -6.37
CA THR A 43 1.90 -5.34 -7.76
C THR A 43 1.69 -3.90 -8.21
N GLU A 44 1.03 -3.07 -7.42
CA GLU A 44 0.83 -1.68 -7.80
C GLU A 44 2.12 -0.88 -7.63
N GLU A 45 2.52 -0.19 -8.69
CA GLU A 45 3.74 0.59 -8.68
C GLU A 45 3.48 2.11 -8.70
N ASP A 46 2.26 2.51 -9.00
CA ASP A 46 1.91 3.92 -9.04
C ASP A 46 1.74 4.47 -7.64
N ILE A 47 2.62 5.37 -7.26
CA ILE A 47 2.62 5.96 -5.92
C ILE A 47 1.32 6.72 -5.63
N GLU A 48 0.74 7.35 -6.63
CA GLU A 48 -0.52 8.07 -6.47
C GLU A 48 -1.65 7.12 -6.11
N VAL A 49 -1.69 5.96 -6.75
CA VAL A 49 -2.69 4.94 -6.47
C VAL A 49 -2.48 4.38 -5.05
N LEU A 50 -1.23 4.10 -4.70
CA LEU A 50 -0.91 3.60 -3.36
C LEU A 50 -1.30 4.62 -2.28
N LYS A 51 -1.05 5.88 -2.54
CA LYS A 51 -1.42 6.95 -1.61
C LYS A 51 -2.93 7.01 -1.41
N LYS A 52 -3.66 6.89 -2.51
CA LYS A 52 -5.12 6.87 -2.46
C LYS A 52 -5.63 5.68 -1.66
N TRP A 53 -5.07 4.50 -1.91
CA TRP A 53 -5.46 3.30 -1.18
C TRP A 53 -5.13 3.41 0.30
N LEU A 54 -4.00 4.01 0.63
CA LEU A 54 -3.61 4.22 2.02
C LEU A 54 -4.66 5.07 2.75
N LEU A 55 -5.09 6.16 2.13
CA LEU A 55 -6.11 7.02 2.71
C LEU A 55 -7.45 6.30 2.85
N ILE A 56 -7.81 5.51 1.86
CA ILE A 56 -9.03 4.72 1.92
C ILE A 56 -8.96 3.71 3.05
N ALA A 57 -7.84 3.01 3.16
CA ALA A 57 -7.64 2.02 4.22
C ALA A 57 -7.73 2.66 5.61
N ALA A 58 -7.15 3.83 5.77
CA ALA A 58 -7.16 4.54 7.05
C ALA A 58 -8.58 4.92 7.49
N LYS A 59 -9.47 5.15 6.53
CA LYS A 59 -10.85 5.54 6.80
C LYS A 59 -11.82 4.36 6.79
N ALA A 60 -11.42 3.24 6.25
CA ALA A 60 -12.29 2.08 6.14
C ALA A 60 -12.51 1.44 7.51
N SER A 61 -13.70 0.91 7.70
CA SER A 61 -14.04 0.17 8.92
C SER A 61 -13.88 -1.33 8.77
N SER A 62 -13.71 -1.79 7.54
CA SER A 62 -13.56 -3.22 7.24
C SER A 62 -12.82 -3.42 5.92
N ILE A 63 -12.36 -4.64 5.70
CA ILE A 63 -11.70 -5.01 4.45
C ILE A 63 -12.67 -4.84 3.27
N GLU A 64 -13.91 -5.21 3.46
CA GLU A 64 -14.92 -5.09 2.41
C GLU A 64 -15.13 -3.64 2.01
N GLU A 65 -15.18 -2.75 2.97
CA GLU A 65 -15.33 -1.32 2.70
C GLU A 65 -14.12 -0.81 1.92
N PHE A 66 -12.92 -1.23 2.29
CA PHE A 66 -11.72 -0.89 1.56
C PHE A 66 -11.80 -1.36 0.11
N ARG A 67 -12.19 -2.62 -0.11
CA ARG A 67 -12.32 -3.18 -1.44
C ARG A 67 -13.27 -2.37 -2.31
N GLU A 68 -14.42 -2.03 -1.78
CA GLU A 68 -15.41 -1.26 -2.52
C GLU A 68 -14.89 0.12 -2.89
N ARG A 69 -14.36 0.82 -1.91
CA ARG A 69 -13.90 2.19 -2.12
C ARG A 69 -12.66 2.27 -3.00
N ALA A 70 -11.80 1.29 -2.92
CA ALA A 70 -10.61 1.24 -3.74
C ALA A 70 -10.88 0.70 -5.15
N GLY A 71 -12.08 0.17 -5.38
CA GLY A 71 -12.43 -0.37 -6.69
C GLY A 71 -11.76 -1.70 -6.99
N LEU A 72 -11.53 -2.50 -5.98
CA LEU A 72 -10.88 -3.80 -6.11
C LEU A 72 -11.86 -4.97 -6.20
N LEU A 73 -13.10 -4.70 -6.38
CA LEU A 73 -14.12 -5.74 -6.55
C LEU A 73 -14.07 -6.37 -7.92
#